data_401cdd9c76bd6664c48b7e5d98e6e22c
#
_entry.id   401cdd9c76bd6664c48b7e5d98e6e22c
#
_cell.length_a   1.000
_cell.length_b   1.000
_cell.length_c   1.000
_cell.angle_alpha   90.00
_cell.angle_beta   90.00
_cell.angle_gamma   90.00
#
_symmetry.space_group_name_H-M   'P 1'
#
loop_
_entity.id
_entity.type
_entity.pdbx_description
1 polymer ?
#
loop_
_entity_poly.entity_id
_entity_poly.type
_entity_poly.pdbx_seq_one_letter_code
_entity_poly.pdbx_strand_id
1 'polypeptide(L)'
;MANVSIKFNGKDFLLSCDDGQEEHLEELLIHINQKFNNLKDDLGNIGENKLLLITSVKIMDEYFETKKNVDQKKIELKNLSNKFRELKSLVYEYKEKKEEEINNLAKDHE
;
A
#
# COMPACT_ATOMS: atom_id res chain seq x y z
N MET A 1 17.04 14.53 -19.06
CA MET A 1 17.56 13.74 -17.91
C MET A 1 18.23 14.64 -16.91
N ALA A 2 17.89 14.50 -15.66
CA ALA A 2 18.50 15.23 -14.55
C ALA A 2 19.52 14.36 -13.83
N ASN A 3 20.51 14.98 -13.22
CA ASN A 3 21.52 14.30 -12.42
C ASN A 3 21.38 14.68 -10.95
N VAL A 4 21.48 13.70 -10.08
CA VAL A 4 21.40 13.87 -8.62
C VAL A 4 22.69 13.36 -7.99
N SER A 5 23.34 14.21 -7.19
CA SER A 5 24.52 13.81 -6.41
C SER A 5 24.04 13.26 -5.06
N ILE A 6 24.43 12.04 -4.75
CA ILE A 6 24.03 11.37 -3.53
C ILE A 6 25.23 10.88 -2.76
N LYS A 7 25.09 10.77 -1.45
CA LYS A 7 26.07 10.17 -0.57
C LYS A 7 25.55 8.85 -0.02
N PHE A 8 26.30 7.77 -0.23
CA PHE A 8 25.94 6.45 0.25
C PHE A 8 27.19 5.76 0.82
N ASN A 9 27.07 5.32 2.06
CA ASN A 9 28.18 4.66 2.79
C ASN A 9 29.50 5.45 2.73
N GLY A 10 29.42 6.78 2.87
CA GLY A 10 30.59 7.67 2.84
C GLY A 10 31.18 7.97 1.47
N LYS A 11 30.56 7.46 0.40
CA LYS A 11 30.99 7.70 -0.97
C LYS A 11 29.97 8.54 -1.72
N ASP A 12 30.46 9.36 -2.65
CA ASP A 12 29.62 10.21 -3.48
C ASP A 12 29.33 9.52 -4.82
N PHE A 13 28.08 9.57 -5.23
CA PHE A 13 27.61 8.99 -6.49
C PHE A 13 26.78 10.02 -7.24
N LEU A 14 26.90 10.03 -8.56
CA LEU A 14 26.07 10.81 -9.45
C LEU A 14 25.10 9.87 -10.16
N LEU A 15 23.81 10.03 -9.89
CA LEU A 15 22.76 9.23 -10.52
C LEU A 15 21.94 10.07 -11.45
N SER A 16 21.49 9.46 -12.56
CA SER A 16 20.60 10.07 -13.50
C SER A 16 19.16 9.63 -13.26
N CYS A 17 18.23 10.54 -13.43
CA CYS A 17 16.79 10.25 -13.34
C CYS A 17 16.04 11.09 -14.38
N ASP A 18 14.76 10.80 -14.57
CA ASP A 18 13.89 11.61 -15.41
C ASP A 18 13.70 13.00 -14.79
N ASP A 19 13.48 13.98 -15.64
CA ASP A 19 13.23 15.36 -15.19
C ASP A 19 12.00 15.39 -14.26
N GLY A 20 12.14 16.04 -13.13
CA GLY A 20 11.08 16.12 -12.12
C GLY A 20 11.06 14.97 -11.11
N GLN A 21 11.94 13.96 -11.24
CA GLN A 21 12.01 12.84 -10.34
C GLN A 21 13.14 12.95 -9.30
N GLU A 22 13.84 14.07 -9.26
CA GLU A 22 15.00 14.28 -8.40
C GLU A 22 14.67 14.13 -6.92
N GLU A 23 13.60 14.78 -6.45
CA GLU A 23 13.16 14.71 -5.05
C GLU A 23 12.73 13.31 -4.67
N HIS A 24 12.04 12.63 -5.56
CA HIS A 24 11.61 11.26 -5.33
C HIS A 24 12.80 10.31 -5.19
N LEU A 25 13.80 10.45 -6.06
CA LEU A 25 15.04 9.66 -5.97
C LEU A 25 15.77 9.92 -4.65
N GLU A 26 15.89 11.19 -4.24
CA GLU A 26 16.50 11.55 -2.96
C GLU A 26 15.77 10.90 -1.77
N GLU A 27 14.44 10.93 -1.79
CA GLU A 27 13.63 10.30 -0.75
C GLU A 27 13.87 8.78 -0.68
N LEU A 28 13.90 8.11 -1.83
CA LEU A 28 14.21 6.68 -1.89
C LEU A 28 15.57 6.37 -1.29
N LEU A 29 16.56 7.21 -1.57
CA LEU A 29 17.92 7.03 -1.08
C LEU A 29 18.05 7.25 0.42
N ILE A 30 17.28 8.17 0.99
CA ILE A 30 17.22 8.34 2.44
C ILE A 30 16.79 7.04 3.12
N HIS A 31 15.74 6.39 2.59
CA HIS A 31 15.25 5.12 3.13
C HIS A 31 16.26 3.98 2.95
N ILE A 32 16.93 3.91 1.81
CA ILE A 32 17.97 2.90 1.55
C ILE A 32 19.14 3.09 2.52
N ASN A 33 19.59 4.34 2.71
CA ASN A 33 20.67 4.65 3.66
C ASN A 33 20.31 4.25 5.10
N GLN A 34 19.09 4.50 5.54
CA GLN A 34 18.62 4.10 6.86
C GLN A 34 18.66 2.58 7.02
N LYS A 35 18.15 1.82 6.07
CA LYS A 35 18.15 0.36 6.12
C LYS A 35 19.57 -0.20 6.11
N PHE A 36 20.41 0.34 5.25
CA PHE A 36 21.82 -0.07 5.15
C PHE A 36 22.56 0.18 6.46
N ASN A 37 22.43 1.38 7.02
CA ASN A 37 23.10 1.75 8.27
C ASN A 37 22.59 0.93 9.46
N ASN A 38 21.30 0.67 9.55
CA ASN A 38 20.72 -0.18 10.59
C ASN A 38 21.27 -1.61 10.54
N LEU A 39 21.35 -2.18 9.34
CA LEU A 39 21.94 -3.52 9.15
C LEU A 39 23.43 -3.55 9.44
N LYS A 40 24.15 -2.50 9.08
CA LYS A 40 25.56 -2.36 9.37
C LYS A 40 25.80 -2.32 10.89
N ASP A 41 24.96 -1.60 11.63
CA ASP A 41 25.06 -1.53 13.09
C ASP A 41 24.74 -2.88 13.73
N ASP A 42 23.75 -3.61 13.22
CA ASP A 42 23.31 -4.90 13.76
C ASP A 42 24.30 -6.03 13.44
N LEU A 43 24.81 -6.07 12.22
CA LEU A 43 25.62 -7.17 11.71
C LEU A 43 27.13 -6.95 11.81
N GLY A 44 27.56 -5.71 12.04
CA GLY A 44 28.96 -5.34 12.10
C GLY A 44 29.63 -5.31 10.73
N ASN A 45 30.97 -5.46 10.75
CA ASN A 45 31.78 -5.35 9.53
C ASN A 45 31.87 -6.67 8.79
N ILE A 46 30.87 -6.95 7.97
CA ILE A 46 30.77 -8.18 7.15
C ILE A 46 31.19 -7.98 5.69
N GLY A 47 31.64 -6.79 5.34
CA GLY A 47 31.99 -6.39 3.97
C GLY A 47 30.84 -5.66 3.29
N GLU A 48 31.19 -4.66 2.48
CA GLU A 48 30.22 -3.78 1.82
C GLU A 48 29.29 -4.52 0.84
N ASN A 49 29.85 -5.38 0.01
CA ASN A 49 29.04 -6.11 -0.98
C ASN A 49 28.02 -7.05 -0.33
N LYS A 50 28.45 -7.77 0.71
CA LYS A 50 27.55 -8.67 1.45
C LYS A 50 26.46 -7.89 2.15
N LEU A 51 26.81 -6.74 2.74
CA LEU A 51 25.86 -5.87 3.42
C LEU A 51 24.83 -5.27 2.44
N LEU A 52 25.30 -4.87 1.24
CA LEU A 52 24.40 -4.39 0.18
C LEU A 52 23.46 -5.49 -0.29
N LEU A 53 23.94 -6.71 -0.44
CA LEU A 53 23.08 -7.84 -0.82
C LEU A 53 22.02 -8.11 0.22
N ILE A 54 22.38 -8.14 1.49
CA ILE A 54 21.43 -8.35 2.61
C ILE A 54 20.41 -7.21 2.66
N THR A 55 20.86 -5.98 2.48
CA THR A 55 19.97 -4.81 2.42
C THR A 55 18.96 -4.96 1.28
N SER A 56 19.41 -5.36 0.11
CA SER A 56 18.57 -5.58 -1.06
C SER A 56 17.53 -6.69 -0.82
N VAL A 57 17.96 -7.80 -0.24
CA VAL A 57 17.07 -8.92 0.11
C VAL A 57 15.99 -8.45 1.09
N LYS A 58 16.36 -7.70 2.10
CA LYS A 58 15.42 -7.18 3.10
C LYS A 58 14.39 -6.24 2.48
N ILE A 59 14.82 -5.35 1.58
CA ILE A 59 13.93 -4.44 0.86
C ILE A 59 12.93 -5.23 0.00
N MET A 60 13.41 -6.23 -0.73
CA MET A 60 12.55 -7.08 -1.56
C MET A 60 11.56 -7.90 -0.73
N ASP A 61 11.99 -8.41 0.42
CA ASP A 61 11.13 -9.14 1.34
C ASP A 61 10.00 -8.24 1.86
N GLU A 62 10.32 -7.03 2.29
CA GLU A 62 9.32 -6.03 2.72
C GLU A 62 8.38 -5.65 1.59
N TYR A 63 8.87 -5.52 0.38
CA TYR A 63 8.06 -5.25 -0.80
C TYR A 63 7.02 -6.34 -1.04
N PHE A 64 7.45 -7.60 -1.05
CA PHE A 64 6.53 -8.73 -1.26
C PHE A 64 5.52 -8.87 -0.14
N GLU A 65 5.93 -8.63 1.10
CA GLU A 65 5.03 -8.61 2.25
C GLU A 65 3.96 -7.53 2.10
N THR A 66 4.38 -6.32 1.75
CA THR A 66 3.46 -5.19 1.53
C THR A 66 2.50 -5.47 0.38
N LYS A 67 3.00 -6.03 -0.71
CA LYS A 67 2.17 -6.42 -1.86
C LYS A 67 1.11 -7.44 -1.47
N LYS A 68 1.50 -8.45 -0.68
CA LYS A 68 0.57 -9.46 -0.16
C LYS A 68 -0.52 -8.83 0.70
N ASN A 69 -0.15 -7.89 1.59
CA ASN A 69 -1.09 -7.18 2.45
C ASN A 69 -2.05 -6.32 1.62
N VAL A 70 -1.55 -5.63 0.59
CA VAL A 70 -2.37 -4.83 -0.32
C VAL A 70 -3.38 -5.71 -1.05
N ASP A 71 -2.95 -6.87 -1.56
CA ASP A 71 -3.83 -7.81 -2.26
C ASP A 71 -4.92 -8.36 -1.33
N GLN A 72 -4.58 -8.68 -0.07
CA GLN A 72 -5.54 -9.07 0.95
C GLN A 72 -6.56 -7.96 1.24
N LYS A 73 -6.11 -6.73 1.36
CA LYS A 73 -6.99 -5.57 1.59
C LYS A 73 -7.93 -5.35 0.42
N LYS A 74 -7.48 -5.56 -0.81
CA LYS A 74 -8.34 -5.48 -2.00
C LYS A 74 -9.47 -6.51 -1.96
N ILE A 75 -9.15 -7.74 -1.55
CA ILE A 75 -10.14 -8.82 -1.39
C ILE A 75 -11.15 -8.46 -0.29
N GLU A 76 -10.68 -7.98 0.86
CA GLU A 76 -11.54 -7.55 1.97
C GLU A 76 -12.47 -6.41 1.55
N LEU A 77 -11.96 -5.42 0.81
CA LEU A 77 -12.76 -4.32 0.28
C LEU A 77 -13.82 -4.80 -0.69
N LYS A 78 -13.49 -5.72 -1.56
CA LYS A 78 -14.45 -6.31 -2.52
C LYS A 78 -15.56 -7.05 -1.79
N ASN A 79 -15.21 -7.85 -0.78
CA ASN A 79 -16.17 -8.58 0.03
C ASN A 79 -17.09 -7.63 0.79
N LEU A 80 -16.53 -6.57 1.38
CA LEU A 80 -17.29 -5.55 2.09
C LEU A 80 -18.25 -4.81 1.15
N SER A 81 -17.78 -4.46 -0.04
CA SER A 81 -18.61 -3.83 -1.07
C SER A 81 -19.78 -4.71 -1.48
N ASN A 82 -19.55 -6.02 -1.65
CA ASN A 82 -20.60 -6.99 -1.98
C ASN A 82 -21.62 -7.10 -0.84
N LYS A 83 -21.18 -7.16 0.41
CA LYS A 83 -22.06 -7.19 1.59
C LYS A 83 -22.91 -5.92 1.70
N PHE A 84 -22.29 -4.79 1.44
CA PHE A 84 -23.01 -3.51 1.42
C PHE A 84 -24.10 -3.49 0.36
N ARG A 85 -23.80 -4.01 -0.82
CA ARG A 85 -24.76 -4.12 -1.92
C ARG A 85 -25.93 -5.03 -1.57
N GLU A 86 -25.66 -6.18 -0.95
CA GLU A 86 -26.69 -7.12 -0.48
C GLU A 86 -27.57 -6.48 0.59
N LEU A 87 -26.97 -5.80 1.56
CA LEU A 87 -27.71 -5.10 2.62
C LEU A 87 -28.60 -4.01 2.04
N LYS A 88 -28.08 -3.24 1.11
CA LYS A 88 -28.85 -2.18 0.42
C LYS A 88 -30.06 -2.76 -0.30
N SER A 89 -29.88 -3.90 -0.96
CA SER A 89 -30.95 -4.62 -1.64
C SER A 89 -32.04 -5.11 -0.67
N LEU A 90 -31.63 -5.67 0.48
CA LEU A 90 -32.55 -6.12 1.53
C LEU A 90 -33.35 -4.95 2.15
N VAL A 91 -32.69 -3.82 2.37
CA VAL A 91 -33.35 -2.62 2.89
C VAL A 91 -34.41 -2.12 1.90
N TYR A 92 -34.09 -2.13 0.62
CA TYR A 92 -35.01 -1.72 -0.45
C TYR A 92 -36.25 -2.64 -0.49
N GLU A 93 -36.07 -3.95 -0.45
CA GLU A 93 -37.17 -4.93 -0.41
C GLU A 93 -38.05 -4.73 0.84
N TYR A 94 -37.45 -4.51 1.99
CA TYR A 94 -38.18 -4.24 3.22
C TYR A 94 -39.05 -2.98 3.12
N LYS A 95 -38.54 -1.92 2.52
CA LYS A 95 -39.30 -0.69 2.28
C LYS A 95 -40.49 -0.91 1.37
N GLU A 96 -40.27 -1.66 0.27
CA GLU A 96 -41.36 -1.98 -0.67
C GLU A 96 -42.48 -2.78 0.01
N LYS A 97 -42.13 -3.80 0.79
CA LYS A 97 -43.10 -4.59 1.53
C LYS A 97 -43.90 -3.77 2.53
N LYS A 98 -43.23 -2.85 3.24
CA LYS A 98 -43.90 -1.95 4.18
C LYS A 98 -44.87 -0.99 3.50
N GLU A 99 -44.49 -0.42 2.38
CA GLU A 99 -45.35 0.43 1.57
C GLU A 99 -46.58 -0.34 1.07
N GLU A 100 -46.39 -1.57 0.60
CA GLU A 100 -47.47 -2.44 0.14
C GLU A 100 -48.43 -2.79 1.26
N GLU A 101 -47.94 -3.12 2.45
CA GLU A 101 -48.77 -3.39 3.62
C GLU A 101 -49.59 -2.17 4.02
N ILE A 102 -49.01 -0.99 4.02
CA ILE A 102 -49.67 0.26 4.32
C ILE A 102 -50.76 0.54 3.30
N ASN A 103 -50.49 0.35 2.01
CA ASN A 103 -51.48 0.54 0.93
C ASN A 103 -52.64 -0.43 1.06
N ASN A 104 -52.36 -1.69 1.40
CA ASN A 104 -53.42 -2.70 1.59
C ASN A 104 -54.30 -2.37 2.81
N LEU A 105 -53.73 -1.90 3.91
CA LEU A 105 -54.47 -1.45 5.08
C LEU A 105 -55.35 -0.24 4.78
N ALA A 106 -54.84 0.70 4.01
CA ALA A 106 -55.61 1.86 3.57
C ALA A 106 -56.80 1.47 2.71
N LYS A 107 -56.65 0.48 1.82
CA LYS A 107 -57.75 -0.05 1.01
C LYS A 107 -58.81 -0.75 1.83
N ASP A 108 -58.43 -1.49 2.85
CA ASP A 108 -59.39 -2.21 3.73
C ASP A 108 -60.25 -1.28 4.58
N HIS A 109 -59.83 -0.03 4.76
CA HIS A 109 -60.58 1.00 5.51
C HIS A 109 -61.45 1.91 4.63
N GLU A 110 -61.39 1.74 3.35
CA GLU A 110 -62.28 2.41 2.40
C GLU A 110 -63.58 1.59 2.23
#